data_d1fb493b789e44955e554145aa1a38a9
#
_entry.id   d1fb493b789e44955e554145aa1a38a9
#
_cell.length_a   1.000
_cell.length_b   1.000
_cell.length_c   1.000
_cell.angle_alpha   90.00
_cell.angle_beta   90.00
_cell.angle_gamma   90.00
#
_symmetry.space_group_name_H-M   'P 1'
#
loop_
_entity.id
_entity.type
_entity.pdbx_description
1 polymer ?
#
loop_
_entity_poly.entity_id
_entity_poly.type
_entity_poly.pdbx_seq_one_letter_code
_entity_poly.pdbx_strand_id
1 'polypeptide(L)'
;RQLGRQCVRVGAVQHGLLAHIEFLPSGAIRSLGEAWAIVQAAGRPNGGLTIDAWHFFRSGSTLAQLAAIPGDRIHTVQLCDAPASPQPDLWTELMTARLLPGEGDLDVAGLVRTLDAIGSTAPIGVEVFNTRQDSQPIADIAQDWANAARTTLSLARGNA
;
A
#
# COMPACT_ATOMS: atom_id res chain seq x y z
N ARG A 1 13.39 9.04 -24.97
CA ARG A 1 12.97 8.60 -23.59
C ARG A 1 12.50 9.75 -22.69
N GLN A 2 12.89 11.01 -22.94
CA GLN A 2 12.46 12.18 -22.16
C GLN A 2 11.05 12.69 -22.54
N LEU A 3 10.66 12.59 -23.80
CA LEU A 3 9.34 13.05 -24.31
C LEU A 3 8.14 12.26 -23.73
N GLY A 4 8.26 10.94 -23.55
CA GLY A 4 7.19 10.13 -22.98
C GLY A 4 6.88 10.44 -21.51
N ARG A 5 7.91 10.78 -20.72
CA ARG A 5 7.75 11.17 -19.30
C ARG A 5 7.09 12.55 -19.12
N GLN A 6 7.27 13.45 -20.09
CA GLN A 6 6.68 14.78 -20.07
C GLN A 6 5.17 14.75 -20.43
N CYS A 7 4.76 13.93 -21.39
CA CYS A 7 3.35 13.81 -21.79
C CYS A 7 2.44 13.26 -20.68
N VAL A 8 2.86 12.21 -19.98
CA VAL A 8 2.06 11.64 -18.85
C VAL A 8 1.95 12.63 -17.70
N ARG A 9 3.02 13.41 -17.44
CA ARG A 9 3.06 14.41 -16.36
C ARG A 9 2.13 15.60 -16.58
N VAL A 10 2.03 16.10 -17.80
CA VAL A 10 1.21 17.28 -18.14
C VAL A 10 -0.25 16.88 -18.21
N GLY A 11 -0.57 15.73 -18.79
CA GLY A 11 -1.95 15.25 -18.93
C GLY A 11 -2.65 15.01 -17.58
N ALA A 12 -2.00 14.37 -16.62
CA ALA A 12 -2.60 14.07 -15.32
C ALA A 12 -3.00 15.33 -14.55
N VAL A 13 -2.14 16.34 -14.48
CA VAL A 13 -2.44 17.62 -13.79
C VAL A 13 -3.59 18.36 -14.45
N GLN A 14 -3.62 18.42 -15.80
CA GLN A 14 -4.66 19.13 -16.54
C GLN A 14 -6.06 18.53 -16.37
N HIS A 15 -6.12 17.24 -16.01
CA HIS A 15 -7.36 16.52 -15.78
C HIS A 15 -7.67 16.28 -14.30
N GLY A 16 -6.95 16.94 -13.38
CA GLY A 16 -7.15 16.79 -11.95
C GLY A 16 -6.82 15.39 -11.42
N LEU A 17 -6.01 14.62 -12.14
CA LEU A 17 -5.63 13.27 -11.74
C LEU A 17 -4.42 13.30 -10.81
N LEU A 18 -4.42 12.40 -9.83
CA LEU A 18 -3.27 12.10 -9.00
C LEU A 18 -2.38 11.07 -9.71
N ALA A 19 -1.06 11.25 -9.59
CA ALA A 19 -0.07 10.30 -10.07
C ALA A 19 0.71 9.78 -8.87
N HIS A 20 0.71 8.48 -8.64
CA HIS A 20 1.39 7.91 -7.49
C HIS A 20 2.28 6.74 -7.87
N ILE A 21 3.30 6.51 -7.05
CA ILE A 21 4.26 5.43 -7.20
C ILE A 21 3.92 4.36 -6.18
N GLU A 22 3.79 3.15 -6.65
CA GLU A 22 3.84 1.95 -5.85
C GLU A 22 5.26 1.35 -5.97
N PHE A 23 5.86 1.05 -4.83
CA PHE A 23 7.17 0.39 -4.78
C PHE A 23 7.00 -1.10 -4.52
N LEU A 24 7.83 -1.90 -5.17
CA LEU A 24 7.80 -3.36 -5.05
C LEU A 24 9.21 -3.87 -4.69
N PRO A 25 9.39 -4.67 -3.65
CA PRO A 25 10.70 -5.17 -3.22
C PRO A 25 11.53 -5.84 -4.32
N SER A 26 10.86 -6.51 -5.26
CA SER A 26 11.47 -7.15 -6.44
C SER A 26 11.51 -6.26 -7.68
N GLY A 27 11.00 -5.03 -7.62
CA GLY A 27 10.88 -4.12 -8.75
C GLY A 27 12.11 -3.21 -8.94
N ALA A 28 11.95 -2.22 -9.81
CA ALA A 28 12.95 -1.18 -10.05
C ALA A 28 12.95 -0.09 -8.97
N ILE A 29 11.84 0.11 -8.28
CA ILE A 29 11.69 1.00 -7.12
C ILE A 29 11.29 0.06 -5.98
N ARG A 30 12.20 -0.13 -5.02
CA ARG A 30 12.13 -1.27 -4.11
C ARG A 30 11.63 -0.93 -2.72
N SER A 31 11.63 0.33 -2.33
CA SER A 31 11.32 0.75 -0.97
C SER A 31 10.58 2.08 -0.92
N LEU A 32 9.96 2.35 0.22
CA LEU A 32 9.32 3.63 0.51
C LEU A 32 10.29 4.81 0.31
N GLY A 33 11.54 4.67 0.77
CA GLY A 33 12.54 5.74 0.65
C GLY A 33 12.88 6.06 -0.80
N GLU A 34 13.04 5.05 -1.66
CA GLU A 34 13.30 5.25 -3.09
C GLU A 34 12.10 5.91 -3.80
N ALA A 35 10.89 5.42 -3.52
CA ALA A 35 9.66 5.97 -4.10
C ALA A 35 9.46 7.43 -3.67
N TRP A 36 9.66 7.73 -2.39
CA TRP A 36 9.54 9.09 -1.86
C TRP A 36 10.57 10.05 -2.45
N ALA A 37 11.83 9.63 -2.61
CA ALA A 37 12.85 10.42 -3.26
C ALA A 37 12.47 10.81 -4.71
N ILE A 38 11.83 9.90 -5.45
CA ILE A 38 11.34 10.18 -6.82
C ILE A 38 10.19 11.20 -6.79
N VAL A 39 9.23 11.06 -5.86
CA VAL A 39 8.12 12.00 -5.70
C VAL A 39 8.64 13.40 -5.37
N GLN A 40 9.59 13.50 -4.43
CA GLN A 40 10.23 14.76 -4.06
C GLN A 40 10.99 15.38 -5.25
N ALA A 41 11.81 14.60 -5.95
CA ALA A 41 12.57 15.07 -7.11
C ALA A 41 11.67 15.50 -8.28
N ALA A 42 10.49 14.88 -8.41
CA ALA A 42 9.50 15.29 -9.40
C ALA A 42 8.88 16.67 -9.10
N GLY A 43 8.78 17.04 -7.82
CA GLY A 43 8.30 18.34 -7.35
C GLY A 43 6.89 18.70 -7.82
N ARG A 44 6.01 17.70 -8.02
CA ARG A 44 4.65 17.93 -8.54
C ARG A 44 3.61 17.86 -7.44
N PRO A 45 2.64 18.79 -7.41
CA PRO A 45 1.61 18.82 -6.36
C PRO A 45 0.70 17.60 -6.39
N ASN A 46 0.47 17.01 -7.57
CA ASN A 46 -0.34 15.81 -7.76
C ASN A 46 0.45 14.50 -7.68
N GLY A 47 1.74 14.55 -7.33
CA GLY A 47 2.59 13.36 -7.15
C GLY A 47 2.53 12.82 -5.74
N GLY A 48 2.41 11.52 -5.58
CA GLY A 48 2.35 10.86 -4.27
C GLY A 48 2.69 9.37 -4.33
N LEU A 49 2.23 8.65 -3.33
CA LEU A 49 2.57 7.24 -3.09
C LEU A 49 1.31 6.38 -2.96
N THR A 50 1.42 5.15 -3.40
CA THR A 50 0.61 4.03 -2.94
C THR A 50 1.35 3.34 -1.80
N ILE A 51 0.68 3.06 -0.71
CA ILE A 51 1.19 2.27 0.40
C ILE A 51 0.44 0.93 0.42
N ASP A 52 1.04 -0.08 -0.16
CA ASP A 52 0.63 -1.47 0.00
C ASP A 52 1.32 -2.06 1.22
N ALA A 53 0.57 -2.71 2.12
CA ALA A 53 1.09 -3.22 3.39
C ALA A 53 2.16 -4.29 3.18
N TRP A 54 1.95 -5.23 2.23
CA TRP A 54 2.94 -6.28 1.95
C TRP A 54 4.24 -5.68 1.42
N HIS A 55 4.15 -4.79 0.42
CA HIS A 55 5.32 -4.14 -0.15
C HIS A 55 6.06 -3.32 0.90
N PHE A 56 5.31 -2.62 1.76
CA PHE A 56 5.88 -1.82 2.84
C PHE A 56 6.74 -2.67 3.78
N PHE A 57 6.18 -3.72 4.35
CA PHE A 57 6.90 -4.54 5.32
C PHE A 57 7.97 -5.42 4.68
N ARG A 58 7.71 -5.99 3.49
CA ARG A 58 8.70 -6.84 2.79
C ARG A 58 9.88 -6.06 2.21
N SER A 59 9.74 -4.77 1.99
CA SER A 59 10.87 -3.90 1.60
C SER A 59 11.78 -3.50 2.78
N GLY A 60 11.41 -3.85 4.01
CA GLY A 60 12.10 -3.38 5.22
C GLY A 60 11.85 -1.89 5.51
N SER A 61 10.84 -1.29 4.92
CA SER A 61 10.41 0.07 5.26
C SER A 61 9.87 0.13 6.69
N THR A 62 10.03 1.26 7.35
CA THR A 62 9.67 1.41 8.76
C THR A 62 8.56 2.45 8.97
N LEU A 63 7.76 2.27 10.02
CA LEU A 63 6.73 3.24 10.40
C LEU A 63 7.32 4.64 10.66
N ALA A 64 8.57 4.72 11.17
CA ALA A 64 9.26 5.99 11.35
C ALA A 64 9.57 6.69 10.02
N GLN A 65 9.93 5.94 8.96
CA GLN A 65 10.08 6.50 7.62
C GLN A 65 8.75 7.01 7.06
N LEU A 66 7.66 6.26 7.25
CA LEU A 66 6.33 6.67 6.83
C LEU A 66 5.86 7.93 7.58
N ALA A 67 6.10 8.00 8.88
CA ALA A 67 5.76 9.15 9.71
C ALA A 67 6.47 10.46 9.29
N ALA A 68 7.55 10.37 8.53
CA ALA A 68 8.26 11.54 7.99
C ALA A 68 7.69 12.05 6.65
N ILE A 69 6.68 11.38 6.09
CA ILE A 69 6.05 11.75 4.82
C ILE A 69 4.76 12.52 5.10
N PRO A 70 4.52 13.67 4.45
CA PRO A 70 3.24 14.38 4.59
C PRO A 70 2.05 13.51 4.15
N GLY A 71 0.98 13.49 4.96
CA GLY A 71 -0.17 12.62 4.72
C GLY A 71 -0.90 12.90 3.40
N ASP A 72 -0.86 14.15 2.91
CA ASP A 72 -1.41 14.55 1.60
C ASP A 72 -0.63 13.98 0.40
N ARG A 73 0.51 13.34 0.65
CA ARG A 73 1.30 12.62 -0.37
C ARG A 73 1.01 11.13 -0.43
N ILE A 74 0.19 10.62 0.44
CA ILE A 74 -0.34 9.26 0.36
C ILE A 74 -1.65 9.33 -0.41
N HIS A 75 -1.70 8.71 -1.58
CA HIS A 75 -2.86 8.79 -2.47
C HIS A 75 -3.73 7.55 -2.45
N THR A 76 -3.16 6.41 -2.06
CA THR A 76 -3.86 5.12 -1.96
C THR A 76 -3.20 4.26 -0.89
N VAL A 77 -3.99 3.51 -0.16
CA VAL A 77 -3.53 2.49 0.79
C VAL A 77 -4.18 1.15 0.43
N GLN A 78 -3.38 0.10 0.39
CA GLN A 78 -3.82 -1.27 0.15
C GLN A 78 -3.45 -2.13 1.35
N LEU A 79 -4.46 -2.65 2.04
CA LEU A 79 -4.27 -3.51 3.20
C LEU A 79 -4.23 -4.98 2.77
N CYS A 80 -3.28 -5.68 3.30
CA CYS A 80 -3.15 -7.13 3.34
C CYS A 80 -2.26 -7.48 4.52
N ASP A 81 -2.01 -8.76 4.73
CA ASP A 81 -1.16 -9.26 5.79
C ASP A 81 -0.26 -10.39 5.25
N ALA A 82 0.66 -10.87 6.07
CA ALA A 82 1.52 -12.00 5.77
C ALA A 82 2.14 -12.54 7.06
N PRO A 83 2.65 -13.80 7.08
CA PRO A 83 3.44 -14.31 8.20
C PRO A 83 4.66 -13.45 8.50
N ALA A 84 5.16 -13.46 9.74
CA ALA A 84 6.35 -12.71 10.15
C ALA A 84 7.57 -13.04 9.27
N SER A 85 7.78 -14.31 9.00
CA SER A 85 8.87 -14.77 8.14
C SER A 85 8.42 -14.83 6.68
N PRO A 86 9.13 -14.17 5.76
CA PRO A 86 8.81 -14.26 4.34
C PRO A 86 9.08 -15.66 3.80
N GLN A 87 8.38 -16.04 2.73
CA GLN A 87 8.71 -17.23 1.98
C GLN A 87 10.07 -17.09 1.27
N PRO A 88 10.76 -18.21 0.99
CA PRO A 88 12.03 -18.16 0.24
C PRO A 88 11.94 -17.48 -1.12
N ASP A 89 10.80 -17.62 -1.79
CA ASP A 89 10.46 -16.89 -3.02
C ASP A 89 9.38 -15.85 -2.73
N LEU A 90 9.80 -14.59 -2.68
CA LEU A 90 8.91 -13.44 -2.46
C LEU A 90 7.89 -13.27 -3.59
N TRP A 91 8.21 -13.66 -4.82
CA TRP A 91 7.25 -13.56 -5.92
C TRP A 91 6.08 -14.54 -5.74
N THR A 92 6.38 -15.75 -5.33
CA THR A 92 5.34 -16.73 -4.99
C THR A 92 4.49 -16.23 -3.81
N GLU A 93 5.10 -15.71 -2.74
CA GLU A 93 4.34 -15.14 -1.61
C GLU A 93 3.42 -14.00 -2.06
N LEU A 94 3.98 -13.06 -2.84
CA LEU A 94 3.23 -11.91 -3.38
C LEU A 94 1.98 -12.34 -4.15
N MET A 95 2.11 -13.34 -5.02
CA MET A 95 1.08 -13.70 -5.99
C MET A 95 0.09 -14.76 -5.50
N THR A 96 0.41 -15.49 -4.43
CA THR A 96 -0.39 -16.66 -4.06
C THR A 96 -0.70 -16.82 -2.58
N ALA A 97 -0.05 -16.05 -1.70
CA ALA A 97 -0.05 -16.35 -0.27
C ALA A 97 -0.20 -15.13 0.65
N ARG A 98 -0.64 -13.99 0.13
CA ARG A 98 -1.03 -12.85 0.98
C ARG A 98 -2.22 -13.26 1.85
N LEU A 99 -2.29 -12.72 3.04
CA LEU A 99 -3.37 -12.93 4.01
C LEU A 99 -4.30 -11.71 4.06
N LEU A 100 -5.50 -11.90 4.55
CA LEU A 100 -6.39 -10.79 4.84
C LEU A 100 -5.83 -9.94 6.00
N PRO A 101 -6.11 -8.63 6.02
CA PRO A 101 -5.68 -7.76 7.10
C PRO A 101 -6.07 -8.31 8.48
N GLY A 102 -5.08 -8.51 9.35
CA GLY A 102 -5.25 -9.07 10.69
C GLY A 102 -5.17 -10.60 10.79
N GLU A 103 -4.94 -11.31 9.69
CA GLU A 103 -4.73 -12.77 9.71
C GLU A 103 -3.25 -13.18 9.80
N GLY A 104 -2.34 -12.23 9.68
CA GLY A 104 -0.90 -12.48 9.72
C GLY A 104 -0.22 -11.82 10.91
N ASP A 105 1.08 -11.57 10.75
CA ASP A 105 1.96 -11.06 11.80
C ASP A 105 2.54 -9.67 11.47
N LEU A 106 2.15 -9.06 10.36
CA LEU A 106 2.59 -7.71 10.02
C LEU A 106 1.90 -6.68 10.92
N ASP A 107 2.60 -5.62 11.32
CA ASP A 107 1.99 -4.55 12.14
C ASP A 107 1.08 -3.63 11.29
N VAL A 108 0.06 -4.23 10.67
CA VAL A 108 -0.92 -3.51 9.83
C VAL A 108 -1.67 -2.47 10.65
N ALA A 109 -1.98 -2.76 11.91
CA ALA A 109 -2.61 -1.79 12.80
C ALA A 109 -1.69 -0.59 13.09
N GLY A 110 -0.38 -0.81 13.28
CA GLY A 110 0.61 0.25 13.40
C GLY A 110 0.75 1.09 12.14
N LEU A 111 0.67 0.45 10.96
CA LEU A 111 0.64 1.15 9.67
C LEU A 111 -0.55 2.11 9.60
N VAL A 112 -1.76 1.64 9.93
CA VAL A 112 -2.99 2.46 9.94
C VAL A 112 -2.86 3.61 10.94
N ARG A 113 -2.42 3.35 12.17
CA ARG A 113 -2.20 4.42 13.17
C ARG A 113 -1.21 5.47 12.68
N THR A 114 -0.16 5.05 12.00
CA THR A 114 0.84 5.99 11.45
C THR A 114 0.24 6.86 10.35
N LEU A 115 -0.55 6.27 9.45
CA LEU A 115 -1.25 6.99 8.40
C LEU A 115 -2.24 8.01 8.99
N ASP A 116 -3.03 7.61 10.00
CA ASP A 116 -3.95 8.53 10.70
C ASP A 116 -3.17 9.67 11.39
N ALA A 117 -2.04 9.37 12.04
CA ALA A 117 -1.22 10.36 12.74
C ALA A 117 -0.59 11.41 11.82
N ILE A 118 -0.23 11.05 10.59
CA ILE A 118 0.27 12.02 9.59
C ILE A 118 -0.84 12.76 8.86
N GLY A 119 -2.11 12.51 9.21
CA GLY A 119 -3.27 13.16 8.62
C GLY A 119 -3.58 12.68 7.18
N SER A 120 -3.23 11.44 6.84
CA SER A 120 -3.59 10.87 5.55
C SER A 120 -5.11 10.69 5.43
N THR A 121 -5.67 11.15 4.31
CA THR A 121 -7.07 10.95 3.94
C THR A 121 -7.22 10.02 2.73
N ALA A 122 -6.16 9.29 2.39
CA ALA A 122 -6.16 8.36 1.27
C ALA A 122 -7.24 7.28 1.43
N PRO A 123 -7.91 6.91 0.33
CA PRO A 123 -8.80 5.75 0.35
C PRO A 123 -8.01 4.50 0.72
N ILE A 124 -8.64 3.67 1.57
CA ILE A 124 -8.08 2.40 2.03
C ILE A 124 -8.86 1.27 1.37
N GLY A 125 -8.16 0.44 0.62
CA GLY A 125 -8.69 -0.80 0.01
C GLY A 125 -8.00 -2.03 0.57
N VAL A 126 -8.44 -3.20 0.11
CA VAL A 126 -7.79 -4.49 0.35
C VAL A 126 -7.20 -4.97 -0.97
N GLU A 127 -5.99 -5.51 -0.94
CA GLU A 127 -5.37 -6.18 -2.07
C GLU A 127 -4.72 -7.49 -1.61
N VAL A 128 -5.38 -8.60 -1.90
CA VAL A 128 -4.93 -9.93 -1.47
C VAL A 128 -4.90 -10.88 -2.66
N PHE A 129 -3.70 -11.31 -3.03
CA PHE A 129 -3.51 -12.42 -3.96
C PHE A 129 -3.30 -13.70 -3.17
N ASN A 130 -4.32 -14.58 -3.16
CA ASN A 130 -4.28 -15.83 -2.41
C ASN A 130 -5.04 -16.93 -3.15
N THR A 131 -4.36 -18.00 -3.53
CA THR A 131 -4.95 -19.12 -4.27
C THR A 131 -6.04 -19.87 -3.50
N ARG A 132 -6.14 -19.71 -2.18
CA ARG A 132 -7.27 -20.27 -1.40
C ARG A 132 -8.61 -19.65 -1.79
N GLN A 133 -8.59 -18.47 -2.40
CA GLN A 133 -9.80 -17.74 -2.79
C GLN A 133 -10.22 -18.04 -4.24
N ASP A 134 -9.37 -18.68 -5.05
CA ASP A 134 -9.62 -18.89 -6.48
C ASP A 134 -10.90 -19.69 -6.79
N SER A 135 -11.35 -20.52 -5.84
CA SER A 135 -12.57 -21.33 -5.97
C SER A 135 -13.77 -20.78 -5.19
N GLN A 136 -13.62 -19.66 -4.51
CA GLN A 136 -14.71 -19.07 -3.70
C GLN A 136 -15.61 -18.17 -4.56
N PRO A 137 -16.90 -18.06 -4.22
CA PRO A 137 -17.78 -17.06 -4.82
C PRO A 137 -17.28 -15.64 -4.59
N ILE A 138 -17.33 -14.79 -5.62
CA ILE A 138 -16.84 -13.40 -5.54
C ILE A 138 -17.54 -12.61 -4.41
N ALA A 139 -18.83 -12.88 -4.17
CA ALA A 139 -19.57 -12.21 -3.11
C ALA A 139 -19.01 -12.53 -1.72
N ASP A 140 -18.60 -13.77 -1.49
CA ASP A 140 -18.03 -14.21 -0.21
C ASP A 140 -16.64 -13.60 -0.02
N ILE A 141 -15.80 -13.61 -1.06
CA ILE A 141 -14.49 -12.94 -1.06
C ILE A 141 -14.66 -11.45 -0.71
N ALA A 142 -15.56 -10.75 -1.37
CA ALA A 142 -15.79 -9.32 -1.13
C ALA A 142 -16.26 -9.05 0.31
N GLN A 143 -17.12 -9.93 0.86
CA GLN A 143 -17.60 -9.81 2.24
C GLN A 143 -16.46 -10.05 3.24
N ASP A 144 -15.65 -11.08 3.03
CA ASP A 144 -14.51 -11.40 3.90
C ASP A 144 -13.47 -10.27 3.90
N TRP A 145 -13.13 -9.74 2.73
CA TRP A 145 -12.22 -8.60 2.60
C TRP A 145 -12.75 -7.37 3.33
N ALA A 146 -14.03 -7.06 3.16
CA ALA A 146 -14.66 -5.92 3.81
C ALA A 146 -14.69 -6.09 5.33
N ASN A 147 -14.96 -7.30 5.83
CA ASN A 147 -14.97 -7.58 7.26
C ASN A 147 -13.56 -7.47 7.86
N ALA A 148 -12.55 -8.08 7.22
CA ALA A 148 -11.17 -8.01 7.66
C ALA A 148 -10.66 -6.57 7.73
N ALA A 149 -10.92 -5.77 6.68
CA ALA A 149 -10.55 -4.36 6.67
C ALA A 149 -11.22 -3.57 7.81
N ARG A 150 -12.54 -3.72 7.99
CA ARG A 150 -13.26 -3.00 9.05
C ARG A 150 -12.76 -3.39 10.45
N THR A 151 -12.50 -4.67 10.69
CA THR A 151 -11.96 -5.15 11.97
C THR A 151 -10.59 -4.55 12.23
N THR A 152 -9.69 -4.61 11.26
CA THR A 152 -8.33 -4.06 11.37
C THR A 152 -8.35 -2.55 11.63
N LEU A 153 -9.19 -1.81 10.90
CA LEU A 153 -9.35 -0.36 11.10
C LEU A 153 -9.93 -0.03 12.48
N SER A 154 -10.92 -0.81 12.93
CA SER A 154 -11.53 -0.64 14.26
C SER A 154 -10.49 -0.85 15.37
N LEU A 155 -9.74 -1.94 15.31
CA LEU A 155 -8.66 -2.23 16.27
C LEU A 155 -7.57 -1.14 16.25
N ALA A 156 -7.14 -0.71 15.07
CA ALA A 156 -6.11 0.31 14.94
C ALA A 156 -6.53 1.65 15.57
N ARG A 157 -7.81 2.00 15.49
CA ARG A 157 -8.39 3.27 15.95
C ARG A 157 -8.98 3.23 17.36
N GLY A 158 -8.94 2.07 18.03
CA GLY A 158 -9.48 1.92 19.38
C GLY A 158 -11.00 1.97 19.46
N ASN A 159 -11.69 1.63 18.38
CA ASN A 159 -13.15 1.63 18.27
C ASN A 159 -13.77 0.21 18.44
N ALA A 160 -13.04 -0.71 19.09
CA ALA A 160 -13.48 -2.09 19.30
C ALA A 160 -14.35 -2.23 20.56
#